data_300fe270dce7edd6d5b294a105ed1f47
#
_entry.id   300fe270dce7edd6d5b294a105ed1f47
#
_cell.length_a   1.000
_cell.length_b   1.000
_cell.length_c   1.000
_cell.angle_alpha   90.00
_cell.angle_beta   90.00
_cell.angle_gamma   90.00
#
_symmetry.space_group_name_H-M   'P 1'
#
loop_
_entity.id
_entity.type
_entity.pdbx_description
1 polymer ?
#
loop_
_entity_poly.entity_id
_entity_poly.type
_entity_poly.pdbx_seq_one_letter_code
_entity_poly.pdbx_strand_id
1 'polypeptide(L)' 'MREWLKNLRKQNNITQSDMADLLGISQNYYSNIENGTRAPHLTLPLASQISDIFDIPLSKIRNYEEALQK' A
#
# COMPACT_ATOMS: atom_id res chain seq x y z
N MET A 1 -9.87 -5.69 1.08
CA MET A 1 -9.09 -4.69 1.82
C MET A 1 -7.64 -5.15 1.98
N ARG A 2 -6.72 -4.25 1.79
CA ARG A 2 -5.31 -4.58 1.99
C ARG A 2 -4.91 -4.36 3.45
N GLU A 3 -5.27 -5.31 4.30
CA GLU A 3 -4.95 -5.23 5.73
C GLU A 3 -3.45 -5.10 5.97
N TRP A 4 -2.64 -5.78 5.16
CA TRP A 4 -1.19 -5.74 5.32
C TRP A 4 -0.65 -4.32 5.18
N LEU A 5 -1.19 -3.55 4.23
CA LEU A 5 -0.76 -2.17 4.00
C LEU A 5 -1.19 -1.26 5.14
N LYS A 6 -2.44 -1.41 5.56
CA LYS A 6 -2.98 -0.65 6.69
C LYS A 6 -2.17 -0.92 7.97
N ASN A 7 -1.85 -2.18 8.22
CA ASN A 7 -1.09 -2.57 9.41
C ASN A 7 0.33 -1.98 9.38
N LEU A 8 1.02 -2.07 8.25
CA LEU A 8 2.36 -1.49 8.12
C LEU A 8 2.32 0.01 8.36
N ARG A 9 1.33 0.69 7.78
CA ARG A 9 1.17 2.12 7.94
C ARG A 9 0.97 2.49 9.42
N LYS A 10 0.07 1.80 10.09
CA LYS A 10 -0.24 2.07 11.50
C LYS A 10 0.95 1.76 12.41
N GLN A 11 1.68 0.69 12.13
CA GLN A 11 2.85 0.32 12.91
C GLN A 11 3.94 1.39 12.85
N ASN A 12 3.96 2.17 11.78
CA ASN A 12 4.93 3.23 11.58
C ASN A 12 4.37 4.61 11.90
N ASN A 13 3.16 4.68 12.46
CA ASN A 13 2.50 5.93 12.86
C ASN A 13 2.33 6.91 11.69
N ILE A 14 2.00 6.38 10.52
CA ILE A 14 1.80 7.17 9.30
C ILE A 14 0.30 7.23 9.01
N THR A 15 -0.21 8.45 8.77
CA THR A 15 -1.61 8.62 8.37
C THR A 15 -1.79 8.32 6.89
N GLN A 16 -3.05 8.13 6.46
CA GLN A 16 -3.35 7.97 5.04
C GLN A 16 -2.91 9.19 4.23
N SER A 17 -3.07 10.38 4.80
CA SER A 17 -2.65 11.62 4.15
C SER A 17 -1.13 11.63 3.95
N ASP A 18 -0.38 11.20 4.97
CA ASP A 18 1.07 11.13 4.88
C ASP A 18 1.52 10.13 3.83
N MET A 19 0.87 8.97 3.79
CA MET A 19 1.20 7.96 2.76
C MET A 19 0.94 8.48 1.36
N ALA A 20 -0.18 9.16 1.16
CA ALA A 20 -0.50 9.74 -0.13
C ALA A 20 0.57 10.74 -0.57
N ASP A 21 1.01 11.59 0.37
CA ASP A 21 2.08 12.55 0.08
C ASP A 21 3.39 11.84 -0.29
N LEU A 22 3.75 10.81 0.46
CA LEU A 22 4.97 10.05 0.19
C LEU A 22 4.93 9.35 -1.17
N LEU A 23 3.74 8.91 -1.58
CA LEU A 23 3.56 8.22 -2.85
C LEU A 23 3.29 9.16 -4.02
N GLY A 24 3.05 10.46 -3.74
CA GLY A 24 2.77 11.45 -4.78
C GLY A 24 1.39 11.27 -5.40
N ILE A 25 0.42 10.79 -4.64
CA ILE A 25 -0.95 10.57 -5.11
C ILE A 25 -1.93 11.26 -4.17
N SER A 26 -3.20 11.34 -4.59
CA SER A 26 -4.23 11.93 -3.73
C SER A 26 -4.56 11.00 -2.57
N GLN A 27 -5.02 11.58 -1.47
CA GLN A 27 -5.46 10.80 -0.32
C GLN A 27 -6.62 9.88 -0.69
N ASN A 28 -7.54 10.36 -1.52
CA ASN A 28 -8.67 9.57 -1.97
C ASN A 28 -8.21 8.33 -2.76
N TYR A 29 -7.25 8.50 -3.65
CA TYR A 29 -6.70 7.38 -4.41
C TYR A 29 -5.99 6.38 -3.47
N TYR A 30 -5.19 6.89 -2.53
CA TYR A 30 -4.54 6.03 -1.57
C TYR A 30 -5.55 5.25 -0.73
N SER A 31 -6.61 5.92 -0.26
CA SER A 31 -7.66 5.27 0.51
C SER A 31 -8.29 4.12 -0.28
N ASN A 32 -8.53 4.33 -1.57
CA ASN A 32 -9.07 3.28 -2.44
C ASN A 32 -8.12 2.10 -2.57
N ILE A 33 -6.81 2.36 -2.65
CA ILE A 33 -5.80 1.31 -2.71
C ILE A 33 -5.85 0.46 -1.43
N GLU A 34 -5.88 1.11 -0.27
CA GLU A 34 -5.88 0.42 1.01
C GLU A 34 -7.17 -0.37 1.21
N ASN A 35 -8.30 0.21 0.85
CA ASN A 35 -9.60 -0.43 1.01
C ASN A 35 -9.88 -1.50 -0.05
N GLY A 36 -9.13 -1.51 -1.13
CA GLY A 36 -9.37 -2.43 -2.23
C GLY A 36 -10.65 -2.12 -3.00
N THR A 37 -11.25 -0.95 -2.75
CA THR A 37 -12.49 -0.54 -3.40
C THR A 37 -12.18 -0.14 -4.84
N ARG A 38 -12.93 -0.69 -5.81
CA ARG A 38 -12.70 -0.45 -7.24
C ARG A 38 -11.31 -0.88 -7.69
N ALA A 39 -10.68 -1.64 -6.90
CA ALA A 39 -9.47 -2.39 -7.14
C ALA A 39 -8.47 -1.74 -8.10
N PRO A 40 -7.94 -0.60 -7.78
CA PRO A 40 -6.74 -0.27 -8.51
C PRO A 40 -5.73 -1.35 -8.20
N HIS A 41 -5.19 -1.94 -9.23
CA HIS A 41 -4.07 -2.85 -9.05
C HIS A 41 -2.94 -2.05 -8.43
N LEU A 42 -2.23 -2.69 -7.51
CA LEU A 42 -1.03 -2.07 -6.98
C LEU A 42 0.02 -2.13 -8.09
N THR A 43 0.25 -1.00 -8.73
CA THR A 43 1.20 -0.94 -9.85
C THR A 43 2.61 -1.18 -9.36
N LEU A 44 3.49 -1.61 -10.25
CA LEU A 44 4.88 -1.86 -9.88
C LEU A 44 5.58 -0.60 -9.32
N PRO A 45 5.41 0.59 -9.90
CA PRO A 45 6.00 1.79 -9.30
C PRO A 45 5.50 2.06 -7.89
N LEU A 46 4.21 1.89 -7.61
CA LEU A 46 3.68 2.10 -6.26
C LEU A 46 4.19 1.04 -5.30
N ALA A 47 4.23 -0.22 -5.73
CA ALA A 47 4.76 -1.30 -4.90
C ALA A 47 6.23 -1.05 -4.55
N SER A 48 7.02 -0.57 -5.51
CA SER A 48 8.41 -0.24 -5.28
C SER A 48 8.57 0.88 -4.26
N GLN A 49 7.74 1.92 -4.35
CA GLN A 49 7.77 3.01 -3.37
C GLN A 49 7.38 2.54 -1.98
N ILE A 50 6.37 1.68 -1.88
CA ILE A 50 5.94 1.11 -0.59
C ILE A 50 7.06 0.26 0.00
N SER A 51 7.73 -0.52 -0.83
CA SER A 51 8.89 -1.31 -0.41
C SER A 51 9.96 -0.43 0.21
N ASP A 52 10.24 0.71 -0.41
CA ASP A 52 11.25 1.64 0.10
C ASP A 52 10.80 2.31 1.40
N ILE A 53 9.53 2.73 1.48
CA ILE A 53 9.01 3.42 2.67
C ILE A 53 9.09 2.54 3.90
N PHE A 54 8.74 1.26 3.78
CA PHE A 54 8.68 0.33 4.91
C PHE A 54 9.92 -0.55 5.02
N ASP A 55 10.87 -0.39 4.10
CA ASP A 55 12.11 -1.17 4.10
C ASP A 55 11.82 -2.68 4.09
N ILE A 56 10.94 -3.10 3.20
CA ILE A 56 10.61 -4.51 2.99
C ILE A 56 10.84 -4.88 1.53
N PRO A 57 11.19 -6.15 1.24
CA PRO A 57 11.44 -6.54 -0.14
C PRO A 57 10.15 -6.60 -0.96
N LEU A 58 10.27 -6.33 -2.27
CA LEU A 58 9.12 -6.43 -3.18
C LEU A 58 8.50 -7.82 -3.18
N SER A 59 9.29 -8.86 -2.99
CA SER A 59 8.78 -10.23 -2.92
C SER A 59 7.77 -10.41 -1.79
N LYS A 60 7.97 -9.70 -0.68
CA LYS A 60 7.03 -9.76 0.44
C LYS A 60 5.71 -9.08 0.07
N ILE A 61 5.76 -7.96 -0.62
CA ILE A 61 4.56 -7.28 -1.10
C ILE A 61 3.80 -8.19 -2.07
N ARG A 62 4.51 -8.85 -2.97
CA ARG A 62 3.91 -9.79 -3.89
C ARG A 62 3.19 -10.92 -3.15
N ASN A 63 3.82 -11.45 -2.11
CA ASN A 63 3.20 -12.51 -1.31
C ASN A 63 1.91 -12.04 -0.63
N TYR A 64 1.91 -10.83 -0.09
CA TYR A 64 0.71 -10.25 0.50
C TYR A 64 -0.41 -10.12 -0.52
N GLU A 65 -0.08 -9.64 -1.73
CA GLU A 65 -1.08 -9.43 -2.78
C GLU A 65 -1.62 -10.77 -3.30
N GLU A 66 -0.78 -11.77 -3.42
CA GLU A 66 -1.22 -13.11 -3.84
C GLU A 66 -2.20 -13.69 -2.82
N ALA A 67 -1.99 -13.47 -1.54
CA ALA A 67 -2.88 -13.94 -0.50
C ALA A 67 -4.27 -13.32 -0.60
N LEU A 68 -4.38 -12.11 -1.11
CA LEU A 68 -5.66 -11.42 -1.29
C LEU A 68 -6.49 -11.99 -2.44
N GLN A 69 -5.86 -12.68 -3.37
CA GLN A 69 -6.52 -13.17 -4.57
C GLN A 69 -7.19 -14.53 -4.38
N LYS A 70 -7.12 -15.09 -3.20
CA LYS A 70 -7.73 -16.38 -2.90
C LYS A 70 -9.15 -16.25 -2.45
#